data_749f6269a66f5b55dc22ccf0331187a1
#
_entry.id   749f6269a66f5b55dc22ccf0331187a1
#
_cell.length_a   1.000
_cell.length_b   1.000
_cell.length_c   1.000
_cell.angle_alpha   90.00
_cell.angle_beta   90.00
_cell.angle_gamma   90.00
#
_symmetry.space_group_name_H-M   'P 1'
#
loop_
_entity.id
_entity.type
_entity.pdbx_description
1 polymer ?
#
loop_
_entity_poly.entity_id
_entity_poly.type
_entity_poly.pdbx_seq_one_letter_code
_entity_poly.pdbx_strand_id
1 'polypeptide(L)'
;MMPTPVILLKEGTDSSQGIPQLISNINACQVISEAVRTTLGPRGMDKLMVDGRGKATISNDGATILKLLDVVHPAAKTLVDIARSQDAEVGDGTTSVTLLAAEFLKQLKPYVEEGLHPQTIIRAFRTATNLAVSKIKEIAVSVKKDDKQEQRQLLEKCAATALNSKLIAGEKGFFSKMVVDAVMSLDELLSLKMIGIKKVQGGALEDSQLVSGVAFKKTFSYAGFEMQPKRYENPKIALLNVELELKAEKDNAEVRVKSVEDYQAIVDAEWNILYDKLEKIYQSGAKVVLSKLPIGDVATQYFADRDLFCAGRVQEEDLKRTMMACGGSIQTSVSALTDDVLGQCELFEEVQVGGERYNFFKGCPKAKTCTIILRGGAEQFTEETERSLHDAIMIVRRAIKNDSIVAGGGAIEMELSKYLRDYSRTIPGKQQLLIGAYAKALEIIPRQLCDNAGFDATNILNKLRAKHAQGGLWFGVDITSEDITDNFIACVWEPSIVKINALTAASEAACLILSVDETIKNPRSSMDGPPGGAGRGRGRGRPHAH
;
A
#
# COMPACT_ATOMS: atom_id res chain seq x y z
N MET A 1 -8.94 -12.50 -60.87
CA MET A 1 -8.84 -13.14 -59.56
C MET A 1 -8.30 -12.11 -58.58
N MET A 2 -9.13 -11.64 -57.65
CA MET A 2 -8.63 -10.82 -56.54
C MET A 2 -7.79 -11.69 -55.62
N PRO A 3 -6.61 -11.24 -55.19
CA PRO A 3 -5.85 -11.99 -54.22
C PRO A 3 -6.64 -12.09 -52.92
N THR A 4 -6.83 -13.30 -52.43
CA THR A 4 -7.38 -13.55 -51.09
C THR A 4 -6.54 -12.84 -50.06
N PRO A 5 -7.13 -12.06 -49.15
CA PRO A 5 -6.37 -11.37 -48.11
C PRO A 5 -5.65 -12.41 -47.26
N VAL A 6 -4.34 -12.26 -47.14
CA VAL A 6 -3.53 -13.13 -46.28
C VAL A 6 -3.81 -12.72 -44.83
N ILE A 7 -4.45 -13.60 -44.09
CA ILE A 7 -4.68 -13.39 -42.64
C ILE A 7 -3.41 -13.77 -41.91
N LEU A 8 -2.73 -12.78 -41.33
CA LEU A 8 -1.49 -12.94 -40.57
C LEU A 8 -1.71 -13.29 -39.09
N LEU A 9 -2.88 -13.78 -38.74
CA LEU A 9 -3.19 -14.18 -37.37
C LEU A 9 -2.87 -15.65 -37.14
N LYS A 10 -2.39 -15.99 -35.95
CA LYS A 10 -2.12 -17.37 -35.53
C LYS A 10 -3.43 -18.15 -35.51
N GLU A 11 -3.38 -19.42 -35.95
CA GLU A 11 -4.51 -20.33 -35.89
C GLU A 11 -5.06 -20.44 -34.46
N GLY A 12 -6.38 -20.33 -34.29
CA GLY A 12 -7.06 -20.29 -33.01
C GLY A 12 -7.13 -18.90 -32.34
N THR A 13 -6.70 -17.85 -33.03
CA THR A 13 -6.90 -16.45 -32.55
C THR A 13 -8.39 -16.11 -32.62
N ASP A 14 -8.93 -15.65 -31.48
CA ASP A 14 -10.29 -15.14 -31.36
C ASP A 14 -10.27 -13.61 -31.45
N SER A 15 -11.08 -13.05 -32.34
CA SER A 15 -11.24 -11.60 -32.52
C SER A 15 -12.71 -11.21 -32.52
N SER A 16 -13.03 -10.14 -31.81
CA SER A 16 -14.38 -9.56 -31.77
C SER A 16 -14.31 -8.05 -32.02
N GLN A 17 -15.23 -7.54 -32.81
CA GLN A 17 -15.19 -6.18 -33.38
C GLN A 17 -16.47 -5.40 -33.14
N GLY A 18 -16.34 -4.06 -33.16
CA GLY A 18 -17.43 -3.10 -33.27
C GLY A 18 -18.21 -2.86 -31.99
N ILE A 19 -19.43 -2.35 -32.16
CA ILE A 19 -20.32 -1.99 -31.05
C ILE A 19 -20.60 -3.16 -30.08
N PRO A 20 -20.84 -4.41 -30.54
CA PRO A 20 -21.03 -5.53 -29.60
C PRO A 20 -19.84 -5.77 -28.68
N GLN A 21 -18.61 -5.60 -29.18
CA GLN A 21 -17.42 -5.72 -28.35
C GLN A 21 -17.33 -4.61 -27.31
N LEU A 22 -17.63 -3.39 -27.71
CA LEU A 22 -17.62 -2.25 -26.82
C LEU A 22 -18.66 -2.39 -25.69
N ILE A 23 -19.85 -2.87 -26.02
CA ILE A 23 -20.89 -3.17 -25.03
C ILE A 23 -20.46 -4.30 -24.10
N SER A 24 -19.80 -5.34 -24.62
CA SER A 24 -19.24 -6.42 -23.81
C SER A 24 -18.20 -5.89 -22.81
N ASN A 25 -17.31 -5.00 -23.25
CA ASN A 25 -16.32 -4.35 -22.37
C ASN A 25 -16.99 -3.53 -21.27
N ILE A 26 -18.02 -2.76 -21.60
CA ILE A 26 -18.79 -1.96 -20.65
C ILE A 26 -19.47 -2.88 -19.62
N ASN A 27 -20.10 -3.95 -20.04
CA ASN A 27 -20.76 -4.90 -19.15
C ASN A 27 -19.76 -5.60 -18.21
N ALA A 28 -18.58 -5.96 -18.69
CA ALA A 28 -17.53 -6.53 -17.85
C ALA A 28 -17.07 -5.56 -16.76
N CYS A 29 -16.96 -4.27 -17.08
CA CYS A 29 -16.66 -3.23 -16.10
C CYS A 29 -17.77 -3.07 -15.05
N GLN A 30 -19.04 -3.21 -15.44
CA GLN A 30 -20.17 -3.20 -14.49
C GLN A 30 -20.07 -4.35 -13.49
N VAL A 31 -19.73 -5.55 -13.94
CA VAL A 31 -19.56 -6.71 -13.04
C VAL A 31 -18.47 -6.46 -12.01
N ILE A 32 -17.36 -5.86 -12.40
CA ILE A 32 -16.28 -5.52 -11.46
C ILE A 32 -16.74 -4.49 -10.43
N SER A 33 -17.46 -3.47 -10.85
CA SER A 33 -17.97 -2.46 -9.92
C SER A 33 -18.98 -3.04 -8.92
N GLU A 34 -19.83 -3.97 -9.34
CA GLU A 34 -20.76 -4.69 -8.46
C GLU A 34 -20.04 -5.49 -7.35
N ALA A 35 -18.85 -6.00 -7.64
CA ALA A 35 -18.07 -6.74 -6.65
C ALA A 35 -17.57 -5.85 -5.49
N VAL A 36 -17.37 -4.56 -5.72
CA VAL A 36 -16.79 -3.65 -4.73
C VAL A 36 -17.75 -2.59 -4.20
N ARG A 37 -18.89 -2.35 -4.85
CA ARG A 37 -19.78 -1.23 -4.51
C ARG A 37 -20.30 -1.27 -3.07
N THR A 38 -20.52 -2.46 -2.52
CA THR A 38 -21.05 -2.64 -1.15
C THR A 38 -20.03 -2.32 -0.06
N THR A 39 -18.77 -2.09 -0.42
CA THR A 39 -17.71 -1.76 0.53
C THR A 39 -17.52 -0.25 0.72
N LEU A 40 -18.19 0.58 -0.09
CA LEU A 40 -18.04 2.03 -0.05
C LEU A 40 -18.66 2.63 1.22
N GLY A 41 -17.90 3.51 1.87
CA GLY A 41 -18.38 4.35 2.96
C GLY A 41 -18.41 3.67 4.33
N PRO A 42 -18.79 4.43 5.37
CA PRO A 42 -18.74 3.97 6.77
C PRO A 42 -19.79 2.89 7.12
N ARG A 43 -20.80 2.72 6.30
CA ARG A 43 -21.78 1.63 6.41
C ARG A 43 -21.54 0.53 5.37
N GLY A 44 -20.38 0.54 4.72
CA GLY A 44 -19.97 -0.53 3.81
C GLY A 44 -19.72 -1.85 4.54
N MET A 45 -19.85 -2.96 3.79
CA MET A 45 -19.63 -4.31 4.28
C MET A 45 -18.28 -4.84 3.83
N ASP A 46 -17.65 -5.66 4.66
CA ASP A 46 -16.40 -6.33 4.30
C ASP A 46 -16.63 -7.52 3.37
N LYS A 47 -15.63 -7.87 2.58
CA LYS A 47 -15.62 -9.06 1.73
C LYS A 47 -14.68 -10.11 2.31
N LEU A 48 -15.17 -11.35 2.37
CA LEU A 48 -14.35 -12.51 2.69
C LEU A 48 -13.85 -13.13 1.39
N MET A 49 -12.55 -13.05 1.17
CA MET A 49 -11.86 -13.60 0.00
C MET A 49 -11.11 -14.85 0.38
N VAL A 50 -11.27 -15.93 -0.38
CA VAL A 50 -10.54 -17.19 -0.18
C VAL A 50 -9.69 -17.46 -1.41
N ASP A 51 -8.38 -17.55 -1.23
CA ASP A 51 -7.45 -17.84 -2.32
C ASP A 51 -7.44 -19.34 -2.69
N GLY A 52 -6.77 -19.67 -3.78
CA GLY A 52 -6.64 -21.06 -4.25
C GLY A 52 -5.90 -22.00 -3.28
N ARG A 53 -5.28 -21.46 -2.24
CA ARG A 53 -4.60 -22.23 -1.18
C ARG A 53 -5.43 -22.35 0.11
N GLY A 54 -6.65 -21.80 0.09
CA GLY A 54 -7.54 -21.80 1.24
C GLY A 54 -7.27 -20.71 2.30
N LYS A 55 -6.36 -19.77 2.04
CA LYS A 55 -6.15 -18.62 2.92
C LYS A 55 -7.33 -17.66 2.80
N ALA A 56 -7.98 -17.36 3.91
CA ALA A 56 -9.05 -16.38 3.98
C ALA A 56 -8.49 -14.98 4.27
N THR A 57 -8.98 -13.98 3.54
CA THR A 57 -8.66 -12.56 3.75
C THR A 57 -9.98 -11.80 3.87
N ILE A 58 -10.13 -11.02 4.92
CA ILE A 58 -11.29 -10.14 5.12
C ILE A 58 -10.81 -8.72 4.85
N SER A 59 -11.48 -8.00 3.98
CA SER A 59 -11.16 -6.60 3.67
C SER A 59 -12.36 -5.86 3.10
N ASN A 60 -12.38 -4.55 3.28
CA ASN A 60 -13.26 -3.63 2.58
C ASN A 60 -12.48 -2.68 1.64
N ASP A 61 -11.18 -2.82 1.58
CA ASP A 61 -10.35 -2.04 0.66
C ASP A 61 -10.53 -2.52 -0.79
N GLY A 62 -10.97 -1.61 -1.66
CA GLY A 62 -11.23 -1.91 -3.07
C GLY A 62 -10.01 -2.42 -3.82
N ALA A 63 -8.83 -1.88 -3.58
CA ALA A 63 -7.61 -2.32 -4.24
C ALA A 63 -7.23 -3.76 -3.83
N THR A 64 -7.33 -4.08 -2.55
CA THR A 64 -7.07 -5.42 -2.03
C THR A 64 -8.06 -6.44 -2.59
N ILE A 65 -9.35 -6.12 -2.61
CA ILE A 65 -10.39 -6.99 -3.17
C ILE A 65 -10.13 -7.26 -4.65
N LEU A 66 -9.91 -6.22 -5.44
CA LEU A 66 -9.66 -6.36 -6.88
C LEU A 66 -8.36 -7.08 -7.20
N LYS A 67 -7.34 -6.94 -6.36
CA LYS A 67 -6.08 -7.69 -6.49
C LYS A 67 -6.25 -9.19 -6.28
N LEU A 68 -7.13 -9.58 -5.36
CA LEU A 68 -7.40 -10.98 -5.03
C LEU A 68 -8.41 -11.64 -5.96
N LEU A 69 -9.21 -10.85 -6.69
CA LEU A 69 -10.13 -11.37 -7.70
C LEU A 69 -9.35 -11.89 -8.93
N ASP A 70 -9.73 -13.07 -9.38
CA ASP A 70 -9.23 -13.63 -10.65
C ASP A 70 -10.04 -13.06 -11.83
N VAL A 71 -9.58 -11.91 -12.32
CA VAL A 71 -10.25 -11.19 -13.41
C VAL A 71 -9.67 -11.64 -14.73
N VAL A 72 -10.51 -12.22 -15.59
CA VAL A 72 -10.11 -12.76 -16.90
C VAL A 72 -10.32 -11.75 -18.02
N HIS A 73 -11.41 -10.97 -17.98
CA HIS A 73 -11.77 -10.06 -19.07
C HIS A 73 -10.78 -8.88 -19.18
N PRO A 74 -10.24 -8.57 -20.37
CA PRO A 74 -9.21 -7.53 -20.54
C PRO A 74 -9.65 -6.13 -20.09
N ALA A 75 -10.87 -5.70 -20.42
CA ALA A 75 -11.38 -4.41 -19.99
C ALA A 75 -11.54 -4.32 -18.47
N ALA A 76 -11.99 -5.40 -17.84
CA ALA A 76 -12.08 -5.48 -16.38
C ALA A 76 -10.70 -5.43 -15.72
N LYS A 77 -9.66 -6.00 -16.32
CA LYS A 77 -8.27 -5.87 -15.85
C LYS A 77 -7.80 -4.41 -15.84
N THR A 78 -8.21 -3.63 -16.83
CA THR A 78 -7.88 -2.20 -16.87
C THR A 78 -8.44 -1.46 -15.65
N LEU A 79 -9.66 -1.76 -15.21
CA LEU A 79 -10.21 -1.19 -13.97
C LEU A 79 -9.42 -1.62 -12.73
N VAL A 80 -8.99 -2.85 -12.66
CA VAL A 80 -8.13 -3.33 -11.56
C VAL A 80 -6.80 -2.58 -11.52
N ASP A 81 -6.19 -2.35 -12.67
CA ASP A 81 -4.93 -1.62 -12.77
C ASP A 81 -5.09 -0.14 -12.39
N ILE A 82 -6.21 0.48 -12.75
CA ILE A 82 -6.54 1.85 -12.34
C ILE A 82 -6.75 1.94 -10.81
N ALA A 83 -7.43 0.98 -10.22
CA ALA A 83 -7.59 0.93 -8.76
C ALA A 83 -6.23 0.78 -8.05
N ARG A 84 -5.34 -0.04 -8.58
CA ARG A 84 -3.95 -0.16 -8.05
C ARG A 84 -3.16 1.13 -8.20
N SER A 85 -3.31 1.83 -9.31
CA SER A 85 -2.67 3.14 -9.54
C SER A 85 -3.15 4.18 -8.53
N GLN A 86 -4.45 4.21 -8.25
CA GLN A 86 -5.03 5.07 -7.23
C GLN A 86 -4.47 4.76 -5.84
N ASP A 87 -4.39 3.48 -5.49
CA ASP A 87 -3.83 3.04 -4.22
C ASP A 87 -2.36 3.44 -4.07
N ALA A 88 -1.54 3.19 -5.09
CA ALA A 88 -0.12 3.54 -5.09
C ALA A 88 0.13 5.06 -5.02
N GLU A 89 -0.71 5.86 -5.67
CA GLU A 89 -0.53 7.32 -5.73
C GLU A 89 -1.08 8.02 -4.48
N VAL A 90 -2.27 7.65 -4.05
CA VAL A 90 -3.01 8.37 -3.00
C VAL A 90 -3.29 7.52 -1.77
N GLY A 91 -3.45 6.21 -1.92
CA GLY A 91 -3.72 5.25 -0.85
C GLY A 91 -5.17 5.20 -0.37
N ASP A 92 -6.08 5.94 -0.99
CA ASP A 92 -7.51 5.92 -0.68
C ASP A 92 -8.35 6.24 -1.91
N GLY A 93 -9.66 6.02 -1.83
CA GLY A 93 -10.60 6.26 -2.93
C GLY A 93 -10.56 5.20 -4.03
N THR A 94 -10.00 4.03 -3.79
CA THR A 94 -9.90 2.92 -4.74
C THR A 94 -11.27 2.39 -5.18
N THR A 95 -12.19 2.23 -4.25
CA THR A 95 -13.58 1.87 -4.53
C THR A 95 -14.28 2.98 -5.32
N SER A 96 -14.08 4.24 -4.94
CA SER A 96 -14.67 5.39 -5.63
C SER A 96 -14.23 5.50 -7.08
N VAL A 97 -12.94 5.29 -7.39
CA VAL A 97 -12.41 5.27 -8.76
C VAL A 97 -13.08 4.19 -9.59
N THR A 98 -13.19 2.99 -9.06
CA THR A 98 -13.80 1.86 -9.76
C THR A 98 -15.28 2.12 -10.06
N LEU A 99 -16.03 2.62 -9.07
CA LEU A 99 -17.43 2.96 -9.23
C LEU A 99 -17.64 4.10 -10.24
N LEU A 100 -16.84 5.14 -10.17
CA LEU A 100 -16.92 6.26 -11.11
C LEU A 100 -16.63 5.82 -12.55
N ALA A 101 -15.57 5.04 -12.76
CA ALA A 101 -15.22 4.55 -14.10
C ALA A 101 -16.33 3.66 -14.68
N ALA A 102 -16.86 2.75 -13.89
CA ALA A 102 -17.96 1.89 -14.31
C ALA A 102 -19.25 2.70 -14.59
N GLU A 103 -19.56 3.69 -13.75
CA GLU A 103 -20.75 4.53 -13.94
C GLU A 103 -20.62 5.44 -15.14
N PHE A 104 -19.44 5.98 -15.44
CA PHE A 104 -19.19 6.71 -16.67
C PHE A 104 -19.51 5.84 -17.90
N LEU A 105 -19.03 4.63 -17.92
CA LEU A 105 -19.32 3.67 -18.99
C LEU A 105 -20.81 3.33 -19.08
N LYS A 106 -21.45 3.13 -17.93
CA LYS A 106 -22.90 2.84 -17.88
C LYS A 106 -23.75 3.98 -18.44
N GLN A 107 -23.44 5.22 -18.09
CA GLN A 107 -24.17 6.40 -18.60
C GLN A 107 -23.91 6.64 -20.08
N LEU A 108 -22.77 6.19 -20.59
CA LEU A 108 -22.41 6.31 -22.00
C LEU A 108 -22.92 5.19 -22.88
N LYS A 109 -23.25 4.05 -22.30
CA LYS A 109 -23.74 2.87 -23.03
C LYS A 109 -24.88 3.18 -23.99
N PRO A 110 -25.96 3.93 -23.63
CA PRO A 110 -27.03 4.27 -24.54
C PRO A 110 -26.55 5.06 -25.78
N TYR A 111 -25.63 5.98 -25.59
CA TYR A 111 -25.09 6.80 -26.70
C TYR A 111 -24.24 5.98 -27.66
N VAL A 112 -23.50 4.98 -27.15
CA VAL A 112 -22.75 4.04 -27.98
C VAL A 112 -23.71 3.15 -28.79
N GLU A 113 -24.78 2.66 -28.16
CA GLU A 113 -25.81 1.85 -28.81
C GLU A 113 -26.55 2.63 -29.91
N GLU A 114 -26.77 3.92 -29.73
CA GLU A 114 -27.34 4.84 -30.72
C GLU A 114 -26.38 5.21 -31.88
N GLY A 115 -25.15 4.74 -31.82
CA GLY A 115 -24.14 4.92 -32.88
C GLY A 115 -23.34 6.21 -32.79
N LEU A 116 -23.30 6.88 -31.62
CA LEU A 116 -22.45 8.04 -31.43
C LEU A 116 -20.96 7.62 -31.44
N HIS A 117 -20.16 8.35 -32.25
CA HIS A 117 -18.76 7.98 -32.41
C HIS A 117 -17.96 8.10 -31.08
N PRO A 118 -17.23 7.07 -30.68
CA PRO A 118 -16.51 7.07 -29.41
C PRO A 118 -15.54 8.24 -29.20
N GLN A 119 -14.88 8.71 -30.25
CA GLN A 119 -13.96 9.85 -30.17
C GLN A 119 -14.66 11.16 -29.79
N THR A 120 -15.91 11.33 -30.16
CA THR A 120 -16.72 12.50 -29.76
C THR A 120 -17.02 12.44 -28.27
N ILE A 121 -17.34 11.25 -27.76
CA ILE A 121 -17.56 10.98 -26.33
C ILE A 121 -16.29 11.26 -25.54
N ILE A 122 -15.15 10.75 -25.98
CA ILE A 122 -13.85 10.92 -25.33
C ILE A 122 -13.48 12.40 -25.20
N ARG A 123 -13.66 13.20 -26.26
CA ARG A 123 -13.40 14.65 -26.20
C ARG A 123 -14.27 15.36 -25.17
N ALA A 124 -15.57 15.06 -25.17
CA ALA A 124 -16.49 15.64 -24.19
C ALA A 124 -16.12 15.29 -22.76
N PHE A 125 -15.74 14.06 -22.51
CA PHE A 125 -15.32 13.58 -21.18
C PHE A 125 -14.01 14.21 -20.71
N ARG A 126 -13.04 14.36 -21.60
CA ARG A 126 -11.80 15.09 -21.27
C ARG A 126 -12.07 16.55 -20.89
N THR A 127 -12.95 17.21 -21.65
CA THR A 127 -13.37 18.58 -21.32
C THR A 127 -14.06 18.63 -19.96
N ALA A 128 -15.00 17.74 -19.71
CA ALA A 128 -15.70 17.66 -18.43
C ALA A 128 -14.76 17.40 -17.25
N THR A 129 -13.80 16.50 -17.42
CA THR A 129 -12.80 16.21 -16.39
C THR A 129 -11.92 17.42 -16.09
N ASN A 130 -11.44 18.13 -17.10
CA ASN A 130 -10.64 19.34 -16.92
C ASN A 130 -11.42 20.42 -16.17
N LEU A 131 -12.68 20.62 -16.52
CA LEU A 131 -13.56 21.57 -15.82
C LEU A 131 -13.79 21.16 -14.37
N ALA A 132 -14.03 19.88 -14.11
CA ALA A 132 -14.24 19.36 -12.77
C ALA A 132 -12.98 19.52 -11.91
N VAL A 133 -11.81 19.18 -12.42
CA VAL A 133 -10.53 19.34 -11.72
C VAL A 133 -10.24 20.81 -11.41
N SER A 134 -10.48 21.70 -12.37
CA SER A 134 -10.32 23.15 -12.16
C SER A 134 -11.26 23.67 -11.08
N LYS A 135 -12.50 23.19 -11.06
CA LYS A 135 -13.48 23.57 -10.03
C LYS A 135 -13.09 23.06 -8.65
N ILE A 136 -12.59 21.83 -8.52
CA ILE A 136 -12.08 21.31 -7.24
C ILE A 136 -10.96 22.21 -6.70
N LYS A 137 -10.00 22.59 -7.55
CA LYS A 137 -8.88 23.46 -7.14
C LYS A 137 -9.35 24.86 -6.72
N GLU A 138 -10.41 25.38 -7.35
CA GLU A 138 -11.00 26.68 -7.00
C GLU A 138 -11.67 26.66 -5.62
N ILE A 139 -12.45 25.60 -5.32
CA ILE A 139 -13.25 25.51 -4.09
C ILE A 139 -12.53 24.88 -2.92
N ALA A 140 -11.40 24.22 -3.14
CA ALA A 140 -10.64 23.57 -2.09
C ALA A 140 -10.17 24.57 -1.04
N VAL A 141 -10.25 24.18 0.22
CA VAL A 141 -9.81 24.98 1.36
C VAL A 141 -8.37 24.67 1.68
N SER A 142 -7.54 25.71 1.82
CA SER A 142 -6.13 25.57 2.17
C SER A 142 -5.96 25.13 3.63
N VAL A 143 -5.02 24.20 3.84
CA VAL A 143 -4.58 23.79 5.18
C VAL A 143 -3.71 24.91 5.76
N LYS A 144 -4.10 25.45 6.90
CA LYS A 144 -3.32 26.49 7.59
C LYS A 144 -2.06 25.86 8.21
N LYS A 145 -0.89 26.26 7.73
CA LYS A 145 0.41 25.80 8.26
C LYS A 145 0.95 26.62 9.42
N ASP A 146 0.42 27.81 9.65
CA ASP A 146 0.97 28.77 10.60
C ASP A 146 0.71 28.38 12.05
N ASP A 147 -0.42 27.74 12.33
CA ASP A 147 -0.75 27.19 13.65
C ASP A 147 -0.59 25.67 13.66
N LYS A 148 0.44 25.19 14.34
CA LYS A 148 0.73 23.76 14.46
C LYS A 148 -0.38 22.95 15.15
N GLN A 149 -1.12 23.57 16.07
CA GLN A 149 -2.21 22.88 16.77
C GLN A 149 -3.44 22.74 15.86
N GLU A 150 -3.81 23.79 15.14
CA GLU A 150 -4.90 23.72 14.16
C GLU A 150 -4.58 22.73 13.05
N GLN A 151 -3.34 22.76 12.53
CA GLN A 151 -2.88 21.81 11.53
C GLN A 151 -2.98 20.36 12.03
N ARG A 152 -2.52 20.10 13.26
CA ARG A 152 -2.60 18.77 13.86
C ARG A 152 -4.04 18.28 13.97
N GLN A 153 -4.95 19.10 14.48
CA GLN A 153 -6.37 18.76 14.59
C GLN A 153 -7.01 18.48 13.23
N LEU A 154 -6.66 19.26 12.22
CA LEU A 154 -7.13 19.04 10.86
C LEU A 154 -6.64 17.71 10.30
N LEU A 155 -5.36 17.37 10.48
CA LEU A 155 -4.80 16.10 10.05
C LEU A 155 -5.42 14.92 10.81
N GLU A 156 -5.68 15.04 12.10
CA GLU A 156 -6.38 14.03 12.88
C GLU A 156 -7.81 13.78 12.36
N LYS A 157 -8.51 14.83 11.95
CA LYS A 157 -9.85 14.70 11.36
C LYS A 157 -9.82 14.06 9.97
N CYS A 158 -8.82 14.39 9.15
CA CYS A 158 -8.61 13.71 7.86
C CYS A 158 -8.34 12.22 8.06
N ALA A 159 -7.49 11.86 9.00
CA ALA A 159 -7.20 10.47 9.34
C ALA A 159 -8.44 9.74 9.89
N ALA A 160 -9.21 10.38 10.75
CA ALA A 160 -10.46 9.83 11.28
C ALA A 160 -11.50 9.59 10.18
N THR A 161 -11.59 10.46 9.19
CA THR A 161 -12.47 10.27 8.03
C THR A 161 -12.05 9.05 7.21
N ALA A 162 -10.76 8.88 6.97
CA ALA A 162 -10.23 7.70 6.26
C ALA A 162 -10.49 6.40 7.04
N LEU A 163 -10.35 6.42 8.35
CA LEU A 163 -10.56 5.24 9.22
C LEU A 163 -12.03 4.91 9.46
N ASN A 164 -12.94 5.85 9.25
CA ASN A 164 -14.37 5.65 9.57
C ASN A 164 -15.04 4.57 8.71
N SER A 165 -14.51 4.29 7.54
CA SER A 165 -14.98 3.22 6.65
C SER A 165 -14.31 1.85 6.90
N LYS A 166 -13.42 1.77 7.85
CA LYS A 166 -12.59 0.59 8.12
C LYS A 166 -13.06 -0.19 9.34
N LEU A 167 -12.57 -1.42 9.46
CA LEU A 167 -12.90 -2.31 10.58
C LEU A 167 -12.60 -1.71 11.96
N ILE A 168 -11.58 -0.84 12.03
CA ILE A 168 -11.14 -0.17 13.25
C ILE A 168 -11.86 1.18 13.51
N ALA A 169 -12.98 1.42 12.86
CA ALA A 169 -13.74 2.68 13.01
C ALA A 169 -14.15 2.98 14.46
N GLY A 170 -14.36 1.96 15.29
CA GLY A 170 -14.67 2.12 16.71
C GLY A 170 -13.54 2.83 17.48
N GLU A 171 -12.30 2.61 17.10
CA GLU A 171 -11.09 3.15 17.73
C GLU A 171 -10.42 4.25 16.89
N LYS A 172 -11.17 4.88 15.99
CA LYS A 172 -10.63 5.91 15.08
C LYS A 172 -9.96 7.08 15.79
N GLY A 173 -10.45 7.48 16.96
CA GLY A 173 -9.85 8.56 17.74
C GLY A 173 -8.45 8.22 18.27
N PHE A 174 -8.23 6.98 18.65
CA PHE A 174 -6.93 6.48 19.10
C PHE A 174 -5.95 6.36 17.92
N PHE A 175 -6.35 5.68 16.85
CA PHE A 175 -5.50 5.45 15.69
C PHE A 175 -5.23 6.70 14.86
N SER A 176 -6.16 7.66 14.79
CA SER A 176 -5.92 8.91 14.08
C SER A 176 -4.80 9.74 14.71
N LYS A 177 -4.76 9.81 16.04
CA LYS A 177 -3.67 10.46 16.78
C LYS A 177 -2.34 9.75 16.53
N MET A 178 -2.34 8.43 16.60
CA MET A 178 -1.17 7.60 16.35
C MET A 178 -0.62 7.80 14.93
N VAL A 179 -1.48 7.82 13.93
CA VAL A 179 -1.11 8.06 12.51
C VAL A 179 -0.51 9.45 12.31
N VAL A 180 -1.12 10.47 12.87
CA VAL A 180 -0.61 11.84 12.77
C VAL A 180 0.76 11.96 13.44
N ASP A 181 0.94 11.40 14.63
CA ASP A 181 2.23 11.38 15.33
C ASP A 181 3.29 10.63 14.51
N ALA A 182 2.93 9.50 13.92
CA ALA A 182 3.82 8.73 13.06
C ALA A 182 4.28 9.53 11.83
N VAL A 183 3.37 10.19 11.14
CA VAL A 183 3.71 10.97 9.94
C VAL A 183 4.49 12.23 10.30
N MET A 184 4.14 12.90 11.39
CA MET A 184 4.86 14.11 11.85
C MET A 184 6.28 13.81 12.35
N SER A 185 6.59 12.57 12.72
CA SER A 185 7.94 12.15 13.10
C SER A 185 8.87 11.94 11.91
N LEU A 186 8.35 11.86 10.70
CA LEU A 186 9.13 11.68 9.48
C LEU A 186 9.87 12.95 9.05
N ASP A 187 10.86 12.79 8.17
CA ASP A 187 11.53 13.91 7.52
C ASP A 187 10.67 14.58 6.44
N GLU A 188 11.20 15.61 5.78
CA GLU A 188 10.51 16.37 4.73
C GLU A 188 10.06 15.51 3.53
N LEU A 189 10.76 14.41 3.26
CA LEU A 189 10.41 13.49 2.18
C LEU A 189 9.19 12.63 2.49
N LEU A 190 8.81 12.51 3.76
CA LEU A 190 7.67 11.71 4.23
C LEU A 190 7.68 10.28 3.67
N SER A 191 8.82 9.60 3.76
CA SER A 191 8.99 8.24 3.22
C SER A 191 8.20 7.21 4.04
N LEU A 192 7.29 6.47 3.41
CA LEU A 192 6.51 5.41 4.06
C LEU A 192 7.37 4.28 4.61
N LYS A 193 8.52 4.01 4.01
CA LYS A 193 9.43 2.96 4.46
C LYS A 193 10.03 3.23 5.83
N MET A 194 9.99 4.47 6.29
CA MET A 194 10.48 4.89 7.60
C MET A 194 9.44 4.68 8.70
N ILE A 195 8.21 4.35 8.38
CA ILE A 195 7.21 3.89 9.35
C ILE A 195 7.20 2.37 9.35
N GLY A 196 7.74 1.75 10.38
CA GLY A 196 7.68 0.31 10.57
C GLY A 196 6.34 -0.09 11.20
N ILE A 197 5.69 -1.10 10.65
CA ILE A 197 4.49 -1.69 11.25
C ILE A 197 4.82 -3.12 11.62
N LYS A 198 4.71 -3.43 12.91
CA LYS A 198 4.96 -4.77 13.46
C LYS A 198 3.67 -5.32 14.04
N LYS A 199 3.33 -6.53 13.67
CA LYS A 199 2.12 -7.23 14.13
C LYS A 199 2.48 -8.23 15.22
N VAL A 200 1.83 -8.11 16.38
CA VAL A 200 2.00 -9.04 17.49
C VAL A 200 0.64 -9.59 17.88
N GLN A 201 0.47 -10.87 17.73
CA GLN A 201 -0.78 -11.55 18.06
C GLN A 201 -1.03 -11.52 19.59
N GLY A 202 -2.30 -11.38 19.95
CA GLY A 202 -2.77 -11.31 21.34
C GLY A 202 -2.96 -9.89 21.83
N GLY A 203 -3.72 -9.73 22.89
CA GLY A 203 -4.13 -8.44 23.43
C GLY A 203 -5.28 -7.77 22.65
N ALA A 204 -5.64 -6.59 23.08
CA ALA A 204 -6.67 -5.75 22.43
C ALA A 204 -6.03 -4.74 21.46
N LEU A 205 -6.83 -4.14 20.59
CA LEU A 205 -6.37 -3.07 19.71
C LEU A 205 -5.81 -1.86 20.46
N GLU A 206 -6.39 -1.54 21.60
CA GLU A 206 -5.97 -0.45 22.48
C GLU A 206 -4.57 -0.65 23.07
N ASP A 207 -4.08 -1.89 23.09
CA ASP A 207 -2.72 -2.23 23.52
C ASP A 207 -1.67 -1.92 22.46
N SER A 208 -2.09 -1.53 21.27
CA SER A 208 -1.19 -1.08 20.21
C SER A 208 -0.48 0.20 20.61
N GLN A 209 0.77 0.35 20.21
CA GLN A 209 1.59 1.49 20.62
C GLN A 209 2.45 2.02 19.48
N LEU A 210 2.71 3.33 19.56
CA LEU A 210 3.68 4.01 18.71
C LEU A 210 5.00 4.15 19.47
N VAL A 211 6.06 3.61 18.89
CA VAL A 211 7.43 3.77 19.40
C VAL A 211 8.11 4.91 18.62
N SER A 212 8.47 5.98 19.33
CA SER A 212 9.23 7.10 18.77
C SER A 212 10.69 6.69 18.61
N GLY A 213 10.98 5.95 17.58
CA GLY A 213 12.27 5.34 17.30
C GLY A 213 12.09 4.06 16.52
N VAL A 214 12.80 3.01 16.88
CA VAL A 214 12.71 1.72 16.20
C VAL A 214 12.41 0.61 17.18
N ALA A 215 11.55 -0.31 16.76
CA ALA A 215 11.32 -1.57 17.42
C ALA A 215 11.35 -2.70 16.40
N PHE A 216 12.06 -3.77 16.69
CA PHE A 216 12.04 -4.98 15.86
C PHE A 216 12.12 -6.23 16.74
N LYS A 217 11.59 -7.32 16.20
CA LYS A 217 11.55 -8.59 16.88
C LYS A 217 12.95 -9.13 17.14
N LYS A 218 13.16 -9.76 18.31
CA LYS A 218 14.37 -10.51 18.61
C LYS A 218 14.69 -11.49 17.49
N THR A 219 15.91 -11.43 17.00
CA THR A 219 16.43 -12.32 15.97
C THR A 219 16.99 -13.60 16.61
N PHE A 220 17.32 -14.59 15.78
CA PHE A 220 17.98 -15.79 16.25
C PHE A 220 19.29 -15.45 16.98
N SER A 221 19.51 -16.04 18.13
CA SER A 221 20.71 -15.84 18.95
C SER A 221 21.15 -17.15 19.62
N TYR A 222 22.43 -17.24 19.90
CA TYR A 222 23.00 -18.34 20.63
C TYR A 222 22.81 -18.19 22.16
N ALA A 223 23.08 -19.26 22.92
CA ALA A 223 22.84 -19.30 24.37
C ALA A 223 23.52 -18.18 25.16
N GLY A 224 24.71 -17.74 24.75
CA GLY A 224 25.43 -16.62 25.36
C GLY A 224 24.66 -15.27 25.33
N PHE A 225 23.69 -15.12 24.47
CA PHE A 225 22.83 -13.93 24.40
C PHE A 225 22.05 -13.69 25.71
N GLU A 226 21.61 -14.75 26.38
CA GLU A 226 20.81 -14.59 27.60
C GLU A 226 21.63 -13.99 28.76
N MET A 227 22.95 -14.07 28.71
CA MET A 227 23.86 -13.46 29.68
C MET A 227 24.18 -12.00 29.39
N GLN A 228 23.82 -11.50 28.24
CA GLN A 228 24.03 -10.11 27.86
C GLN A 228 23.05 -9.18 28.58
N PRO A 229 23.46 -7.94 28.93
CA PRO A 229 22.55 -6.93 29.45
C PRO A 229 21.44 -6.61 28.44
N LYS A 230 20.24 -6.39 28.94
CA LYS A 230 19.03 -6.15 28.10
C LYS A 230 18.57 -4.69 28.13
N ARG A 231 19.24 -3.83 28.87
CA ARG A 231 18.92 -2.42 28.99
C ARG A 231 20.18 -1.57 29.09
N TYR A 232 20.20 -0.48 28.33
CA TYR A 232 21.25 0.53 28.38
C TYR A 232 20.66 1.92 28.37
N GLU A 233 21.24 2.84 29.14
CA GLU A 233 20.95 4.26 29.11
C GLU A 233 22.04 4.98 28.33
N ASN A 234 21.66 5.80 27.35
CA ASN A 234 22.55 6.51 26.44
C ASN A 234 23.63 5.63 25.75
N PRO A 235 23.27 4.46 25.19
CA PRO A 235 24.25 3.60 24.53
C PRO A 235 24.69 4.16 23.19
N LYS A 236 25.92 3.85 22.81
CA LYS A 236 26.39 3.95 21.44
C LYS A 236 26.05 2.66 20.68
N ILE A 237 25.60 2.78 19.45
CA ILE A 237 25.09 1.68 18.65
C ILE A 237 25.99 1.50 17.41
N ALA A 238 26.56 0.32 17.25
CA ALA A 238 27.29 -0.05 16.04
C ALA A 238 26.34 -0.75 15.06
N LEU A 239 26.22 -0.16 13.87
CA LEU A 239 25.43 -0.70 12.77
C LEU A 239 26.38 -1.33 11.75
N LEU A 240 26.32 -2.65 11.59
CA LEU A 240 27.27 -3.41 10.81
C LEU A 240 26.59 -4.22 9.69
N ASN A 241 27.33 -4.42 8.62
CA ASN A 241 27.04 -5.42 7.60
C ASN A 241 28.25 -6.34 7.48
N VAL A 242 28.62 -6.96 8.59
CA VAL A 242 29.82 -7.80 8.75
C VAL A 242 29.43 -9.10 9.39
N GLU A 243 29.96 -10.19 8.87
CA GLU A 243 29.81 -11.52 9.46
C GLU A 243 30.80 -11.69 10.62
N LEU A 244 30.29 -12.07 11.79
CA LEU A 244 31.07 -12.33 13.00
C LEU A 244 30.91 -13.80 13.40
N GLU A 245 31.17 -14.68 12.45
CA GLU A 245 31.05 -16.14 12.63
C GLU A 245 32.26 -16.84 12.02
N LEU A 246 32.70 -17.89 12.67
CA LEU A 246 33.70 -18.82 12.11
C LEU A 246 33.01 -19.69 11.06
N LYS A 247 33.18 -19.35 9.82
CA LYS A 247 32.59 -20.05 8.67
C LYS A 247 33.57 -20.06 7.51
N ALA A 248 33.58 -21.13 6.75
CA ALA A 248 34.33 -21.17 5.49
C ALA A 248 33.77 -20.12 4.50
N GLU A 249 34.63 -19.31 3.90
CA GLU A 249 34.23 -18.28 2.92
C GLU A 249 33.54 -18.86 1.71
N LYS A 250 33.87 -20.10 1.35
CA LYS A 250 33.23 -20.87 0.25
C LYS A 250 33.04 -22.29 0.71
N ASP A 251 31.90 -22.88 0.39
CA ASP A 251 31.56 -24.27 0.75
C ASP A 251 32.56 -25.31 0.22
N ASN A 252 33.29 -24.97 -0.83
CA ASN A 252 34.26 -25.84 -1.49
C ASN A 252 35.71 -25.36 -1.34
N ALA A 253 36.01 -24.50 -0.37
CA ALA A 253 37.38 -24.06 -0.11
C ALA A 253 38.16 -25.17 0.61
N GLU A 254 39.17 -25.72 -0.02
CA GLU A 254 40.11 -26.71 0.57
C GLU A 254 41.50 -26.07 0.72
N VAL A 255 42.05 -26.19 1.90
CA VAL A 255 43.45 -25.85 2.17
C VAL A 255 44.24 -27.15 2.35
N ARG A 256 45.23 -27.37 1.47
CA ARG A 256 46.12 -28.53 1.58
C ARG A 256 47.34 -28.18 2.42
N VAL A 257 47.43 -28.83 3.54
CA VAL A 257 48.48 -28.60 4.56
C VAL A 257 49.47 -29.74 4.52
N LYS A 258 50.77 -29.41 4.58
CA LYS A 258 51.85 -30.42 4.52
C LYS A 258 52.40 -30.80 5.89
N SER A 259 52.18 -29.99 6.90
CA SER A 259 52.66 -30.24 8.27
C SER A 259 51.61 -29.96 9.33
N VAL A 260 51.75 -30.52 10.51
CA VAL A 260 50.84 -30.26 11.66
C VAL A 260 50.98 -28.83 12.16
N GLU A 261 52.19 -28.27 12.08
CA GLU A 261 52.47 -26.90 12.49
C GLU A 261 51.74 -25.88 11.60
N ASP A 262 51.71 -26.11 10.26
CA ASP A 262 50.98 -25.27 9.33
C ASP A 262 49.46 -25.34 9.58
N TYR A 263 48.94 -26.51 9.92
CA TYR A 263 47.53 -26.67 10.29
C TYR A 263 47.16 -25.84 11.50
N GLN A 264 47.95 -25.94 12.57
CA GLN A 264 47.72 -25.16 13.79
C GLN A 264 47.82 -23.65 13.53
N ALA A 265 48.78 -23.22 12.72
CA ALA A 265 48.94 -21.82 12.34
C ALA A 265 47.73 -21.26 11.57
N ILE A 266 47.10 -22.06 10.71
CA ILE A 266 45.91 -21.67 9.96
C ILE A 266 44.69 -21.54 10.90
N VAL A 267 44.49 -22.51 11.81
CA VAL A 267 43.41 -22.46 12.80
C VAL A 267 43.58 -21.25 13.71
N ASP A 268 44.78 -21.00 14.22
CA ASP A 268 45.06 -19.84 15.06
C ASP A 268 44.84 -18.51 14.30
N ALA A 269 45.17 -18.47 13.03
CA ALA A 269 44.93 -17.29 12.19
C ALA A 269 43.44 -16.99 11.99
N GLU A 270 42.61 -18.01 11.78
CA GLU A 270 41.15 -17.83 11.65
C GLU A 270 40.54 -17.27 12.96
N TRP A 271 40.94 -17.84 14.09
CA TRP A 271 40.48 -17.33 15.39
C TRP A 271 40.96 -15.89 15.64
N ASN A 272 42.21 -15.59 15.32
CA ASN A 272 42.78 -14.26 15.51
C ASN A 272 42.09 -13.21 14.65
N ILE A 273 41.67 -13.53 13.42
CA ILE A 273 40.92 -12.63 12.56
C ILE A 273 39.58 -12.27 13.21
N LEU A 274 38.86 -13.29 13.72
CA LEU A 274 37.57 -13.05 14.38
C LEU A 274 37.76 -12.23 15.67
N TYR A 275 38.73 -12.58 16.53
CA TYR A 275 38.98 -11.83 17.76
C TYR A 275 39.46 -10.41 17.53
N ASP A 276 40.23 -10.16 16.47
CA ASP A 276 40.62 -8.80 16.07
C ASP A 276 39.42 -7.94 15.68
N LYS A 277 38.46 -8.49 14.91
CA LYS A 277 37.21 -7.83 14.61
C LYS A 277 36.41 -7.51 15.88
N LEU A 278 36.26 -8.46 16.77
CA LEU A 278 35.53 -8.29 18.03
C LEU A 278 36.18 -7.26 18.95
N GLU A 279 37.52 -7.25 19.03
CA GLU A 279 38.27 -6.29 19.82
C GLU A 279 38.10 -4.85 19.27
N LYS A 280 38.14 -4.67 17.96
CA LYS A 280 37.89 -3.37 17.33
C LYS A 280 36.50 -2.86 17.65
N ILE A 281 35.47 -3.71 17.62
CA ILE A 281 34.12 -3.35 18.00
C ILE A 281 34.05 -2.94 19.48
N TYR A 282 34.69 -3.69 20.35
CA TYR A 282 34.73 -3.37 21.77
C TYR A 282 35.42 -2.03 22.06
N GLN A 283 36.54 -1.77 21.41
CA GLN A 283 37.33 -0.52 21.58
C GLN A 283 36.58 0.72 21.01
N SER A 284 35.64 0.55 20.10
CA SER A 284 34.80 1.64 19.59
C SER A 284 33.91 2.29 20.65
N GLY A 285 33.69 1.60 21.79
CA GLY A 285 32.81 2.04 22.86
C GLY A 285 31.32 1.78 22.62
N ALA A 286 30.95 1.08 21.54
CA ALA A 286 29.58 0.69 21.27
C ALA A 286 29.07 -0.32 22.31
N LYS A 287 27.89 -0.10 22.87
CA LYS A 287 27.25 -1.02 23.83
C LYS A 287 26.24 -1.95 23.17
N VAL A 288 25.70 -1.54 22.04
CA VAL A 288 24.76 -2.32 21.24
C VAL A 288 25.35 -2.54 19.85
N VAL A 289 25.44 -3.79 19.45
CA VAL A 289 25.99 -4.18 18.15
C VAL A 289 24.89 -4.86 17.34
N LEU A 290 24.55 -4.28 16.18
CA LEU A 290 23.57 -4.80 15.26
C LEU A 290 24.26 -5.14 13.94
N SER A 291 23.99 -6.32 13.40
CA SER A 291 24.52 -6.74 12.09
C SER A 291 23.43 -7.34 11.21
N LYS A 292 23.47 -7.03 9.93
CA LYS A 292 22.64 -7.69 8.91
C LYS A 292 23.05 -9.17 8.74
N LEU A 293 24.32 -9.46 8.90
CA LEU A 293 24.91 -10.80 8.75
C LEU A 293 24.93 -11.54 10.08
N PRO A 294 25.08 -12.87 10.08
CA PRO A 294 25.09 -13.67 11.29
C PRO A 294 26.18 -13.27 12.28
N ILE A 295 25.85 -13.35 13.57
CA ILE A 295 26.80 -13.29 14.67
C ILE A 295 26.86 -14.67 15.32
N GLY A 296 28.02 -15.31 15.28
CA GLY A 296 28.23 -16.67 15.75
C GLY A 296 28.26 -16.80 17.27
N ASP A 297 28.36 -18.04 17.75
CA ASP A 297 28.38 -18.38 19.17
C ASP A 297 29.56 -17.75 19.91
N VAL A 298 30.76 -17.83 19.33
CA VAL A 298 31.99 -17.26 19.91
C VAL A 298 31.87 -15.74 20.08
N ALA A 299 31.36 -15.05 19.07
CA ALA A 299 31.16 -13.61 19.12
C ALA A 299 30.09 -13.23 20.15
N THR A 300 29.00 -13.99 20.22
CA THR A 300 27.94 -13.78 21.22
C THR A 300 28.50 -13.93 22.66
N GLN A 301 29.30 -14.95 22.93
CA GLN A 301 29.93 -15.14 24.23
C GLN A 301 30.97 -14.06 24.55
N TYR A 302 31.74 -13.63 23.56
CA TYR A 302 32.71 -12.53 23.70
C TYR A 302 32.03 -11.24 24.14
N PHE A 303 30.91 -10.90 23.53
CA PHE A 303 30.12 -9.72 23.88
C PHE A 303 29.45 -9.86 25.25
N ALA A 304 28.97 -11.05 25.60
CA ALA A 304 28.38 -11.32 26.90
C ALA A 304 29.40 -11.11 28.05
N ASP A 305 30.62 -11.58 27.86
CA ASP A 305 31.70 -11.43 28.84
C ASP A 305 32.12 -9.96 29.06
N ARG A 306 31.82 -9.08 28.11
CA ARG A 306 32.15 -7.65 28.15
C ARG A 306 30.94 -6.75 28.34
N ASP A 307 29.80 -7.32 28.75
CA ASP A 307 28.54 -6.59 28.96
C ASP A 307 28.08 -5.77 27.73
N LEU A 308 28.21 -6.36 26.55
CA LEU A 308 27.70 -5.80 25.31
C LEU A 308 26.49 -6.60 24.83
N PHE A 309 25.52 -5.89 24.21
CA PHE A 309 24.38 -6.51 23.54
C PHE A 309 24.70 -6.69 22.06
N CYS A 310 24.33 -7.83 21.49
CA CYS A 310 24.45 -8.06 20.06
C CYS A 310 23.17 -8.66 19.47
N ALA A 311 22.87 -8.32 18.23
CA ALA A 311 21.83 -8.92 17.43
C ALA A 311 22.34 -9.12 16.00
N GLY A 312 22.42 -10.36 15.57
CA GLY A 312 22.73 -10.74 14.20
C GLY A 312 21.49 -10.99 13.38
N ARG A 313 21.63 -11.09 12.06
CA ARG A 313 20.53 -11.35 11.10
C ARG A 313 19.38 -10.36 11.18
N VAL A 314 19.69 -9.11 11.52
CA VAL A 314 18.73 -8.02 11.51
C VAL A 314 18.32 -7.74 10.08
N GLN A 315 17.02 -7.63 9.83
CA GLN A 315 16.51 -7.32 8.49
C GLN A 315 17.04 -5.97 8.02
N GLU A 316 17.33 -5.86 6.73
CA GLU A 316 17.91 -4.66 6.16
C GLU A 316 17.03 -3.42 6.38
N GLU A 317 15.72 -3.57 6.29
CA GLU A 317 14.78 -2.48 6.54
C GLU A 317 14.81 -1.98 7.98
N ASP A 318 14.86 -2.91 8.96
CA ASP A 318 14.96 -2.57 10.37
C ASP A 318 16.30 -1.90 10.69
N LEU A 319 17.38 -2.35 10.06
CA LEU A 319 18.71 -1.75 10.22
C LEU A 319 18.76 -0.33 9.65
N LYS A 320 18.17 -0.11 8.47
CA LYS A 320 18.05 1.22 7.87
C LYS A 320 17.20 2.17 8.71
N ARG A 321 16.09 1.70 9.26
CA ARG A 321 15.27 2.49 10.19
C ARG A 321 16.05 2.85 11.45
N THR A 322 16.80 1.92 12.00
CA THR A 322 17.67 2.17 13.17
C THR A 322 18.73 3.22 12.85
N MET A 323 19.33 3.17 11.67
CA MET A 323 20.28 4.18 11.21
C MET A 323 19.62 5.56 11.11
N MET A 324 18.41 5.65 10.58
CA MET A 324 17.67 6.91 10.44
C MET A 324 17.17 7.46 11.79
N ALA A 325 16.90 6.59 12.74
CA ALA A 325 16.48 6.99 14.08
C ALA A 325 17.64 7.41 14.96
N CYS A 326 18.64 6.55 15.09
CA CYS A 326 19.76 6.72 16.03
C CYS A 326 20.91 7.56 15.46
N GLY A 327 20.95 7.74 14.14
CA GLY A 327 22.09 8.33 13.44
C GLY A 327 23.20 7.31 13.19
N GLY A 328 24.38 7.79 12.80
CA GLY A 328 25.48 6.92 12.38
C GLY A 328 25.34 6.41 10.95
N SER A 329 26.09 5.39 10.61
CA SER A 329 26.02 4.73 9.32
C SER A 329 26.31 3.23 9.40
N ILE A 330 25.75 2.48 8.45
CA ILE A 330 25.98 1.04 8.35
C ILE A 330 27.39 0.82 7.78
N GLN A 331 28.26 0.15 8.54
CA GLN A 331 29.64 -0.13 8.16
C GLN A 331 29.78 -1.53 7.58
N THR A 332 30.52 -1.66 6.49
CA THR A 332 30.91 -2.93 5.88
C THR A 332 32.23 -3.49 6.41
N SER A 333 32.94 -2.69 7.21
CA SER A 333 34.22 -3.04 7.84
C SER A 333 34.27 -2.52 9.27
N VAL A 334 34.91 -3.27 10.15
CA VAL A 334 35.10 -2.89 11.56
C VAL A 334 36.32 -1.97 11.77
N SER A 335 37.11 -1.71 10.75
CA SER A 335 38.36 -0.95 10.85
C SER A 335 38.19 0.56 11.04
N ALA A 336 37.02 1.10 10.72
CA ALA A 336 36.71 2.54 10.74
C ALA A 336 35.54 2.88 11.67
N LEU A 337 35.45 2.26 12.82
CA LEU A 337 34.42 2.53 13.82
C LEU A 337 34.81 3.75 14.68
N THR A 338 34.51 4.93 14.17
CA THR A 338 34.66 6.21 14.88
C THR A 338 33.34 6.66 15.49
N ASP A 339 33.35 7.63 16.39
CA ASP A 339 32.13 8.15 17.01
C ASP A 339 31.14 8.72 15.97
N ASP A 340 31.62 9.17 14.83
CA ASP A 340 30.78 9.72 13.74
C ASP A 340 29.89 8.66 13.06
N VAL A 341 30.33 7.41 13.07
CA VAL A 341 29.59 6.30 12.42
C VAL A 341 28.76 5.49 13.41
N LEU A 342 28.88 5.75 14.71
CA LEU A 342 28.07 5.13 15.75
C LEU A 342 26.76 5.89 15.94
N GLY A 343 25.65 5.14 16.09
CA GLY A 343 24.36 5.69 16.47
C GLY A 343 24.24 5.94 17.97
N GLN A 344 23.28 6.76 18.36
CA GLN A 344 22.97 7.06 19.74
C GLN A 344 21.45 7.07 19.99
N CYS A 345 21.02 6.62 21.17
CA CYS A 345 19.66 6.77 21.65
C CYS A 345 19.67 6.98 23.17
N GLU A 346 18.57 7.48 23.74
CA GLU A 346 18.49 7.66 25.20
C GLU A 346 18.32 6.34 25.94
N LEU A 347 17.53 5.42 25.38
CA LEU A 347 17.21 4.15 26.00
C LEU A 347 17.15 3.05 24.95
N PHE A 348 17.92 2.00 25.21
CA PHE A 348 17.76 0.70 24.56
C PHE A 348 17.26 -0.30 25.59
N GLU A 349 16.23 -1.04 25.26
CA GLU A 349 15.72 -2.13 26.09
C GLU A 349 15.15 -3.28 25.25
N GLU A 350 15.27 -4.48 25.79
CA GLU A 350 14.53 -5.64 25.30
C GLU A 350 13.25 -5.78 26.13
N VAL A 351 12.10 -5.70 25.46
CA VAL A 351 10.78 -5.77 26.09
C VAL A 351 9.99 -6.95 25.54
N GLN A 352 9.28 -7.62 26.41
CA GLN A 352 8.33 -8.63 25.97
C GLN A 352 6.99 -7.98 25.60
N VAL A 353 6.57 -8.19 24.36
CA VAL A 353 5.29 -7.76 23.83
C VAL A 353 4.49 -9.00 23.46
N GLY A 354 3.46 -9.31 24.24
CA GLY A 354 2.72 -10.57 24.07
C GLY A 354 3.61 -11.78 24.33
N GLY A 355 3.62 -12.72 23.38
CA GLY A 355 4.49 -13.91 23.44
C GLY A 355 5.88 -13.71 22.84
N GLU A 356 6.23 -12.53 22.37
CA GLU A 356 7.46 -12.25 21.62
C GLU A 356 8.31 -11.18 22.30
N ARG A 357 9.61 -11.24 22.08
CA ARG A 357 10.56 -10.23 22.56
C ARG A 357 10.90 -9.26 21.44
N TYR A 358 10.94 -7.97 21.79
CA TYR A 358 11.26 -6.87 20.89
C TYR A 358 12.40 -6.03 21.44
N ASN A 359 13.27 -5.57 20.55
CA ASN A 359 14.33 -4.63 20.87
C ASN A 359 13.81 -3.21 20.60
N PHE A 360 13.76 -2.36 21.62
CA PHE A 360 13.30 -0.99 21.53
C PHE A 360 14.45 0.00 21.61
N PHE A 361 14.45 0.93 20.66
CA PHE A 361 15.35 2.08 20.67
C PHE A 361 14.48 3.34 20.83
N LYS A 362 14.51 3.93 22.01
CA LYS A 362 13.66 5.08 22.38
C LYS A 362 14.49 6.34 22.58
N GLY A 363 13.87 7.51 22.42
CA GLY A 363 14.54 8.79 22.65
C GLY A 363 15.67 9.09 21.68
N CYS A 364 15.47 8.77 20.41
CA CYS A 364 16.48 8.97 19.38
C CYS A 364 16.59 10.47 19.02
N PRO A 365 17.76 11.10 19.13
CA PRO A 365 17.92 12.54 18.94
C PRO A 365 17.66 13.01 17.50
N LYS A 366 17.83 12.13 16.52
CA LYS A 366 17.58 12.39 15.09
C LYS A 366 16.39 11.59 14.58
N ALA A 367 15.40 11.33 15.42
CA ALA A 367 14.25 10.48 15.09
C ALA A 367 13.53 10.98 13.84
N LYS A 368 13.82 10.34 12.71
CA LYS A 368 13.14 10.51 11.42
C LYS A 368 12.33 9.27 11.04
N THR A 369 12.13 8.41 12.00
CA THR A 369 11.42 7.14 11.86
C THR A 369 10.59 6.85 13.09
N CYS A 370 9.59 6.02 12.92
CA CYS A 370 8.80 5.48 14.03
C CYS A 370 8.40 4.05 13.73
N THR A 371 7.94 3.35 14.75
CA THR A 371 7.42 1.99 14.61
C THR A 371 6.08 1.88 15.32
N ILE A 372 5.10 1.32 14.64
CA ILE A 372 3.78 1.03 15.20
C ILE A 372 3.74 -0.47 15.50
N ILE A 373 3.44 -0.82 16.74
CA ILE A 373 3.23 -2.21 17.15
C ILE A 373 1.73 -2.43 17.26
N LEU A 374 1.21 -3.26 16.37
CA LEU A 374 -0.21 -3.61 16.34
C LEU A 374 -0.49 -4.84 17.19
N ARG A 375 -1.52 -4.77 18.02
CA ARG A 375 -2.02 -5.87 18.82
C ARG A 375 -3.42 -6.26 18.35
N GLY A 376 -3.76 -7.52 18.48
CA GLY A 376 -5.09 -8.03 18.13
C GLY A 376 -5.21 -9.53 18.33
N GLY A 377 -6.43 -10.01 18.46
CA GLY A 377 -6.72 -11.41 18.78
C GLY A 377 -6.56 -12.39 17.61
N ALA A 378 -6.67 -11.90 16.37
CA ALA A 378 -6.57 -12.72 15.15
C ALA A 378 -5.65 -12.10 14.11
N GLU A 379 -4.96 -12.95 13.36
CA GLU A 379 -4.03 -12.51 12.30
C GLU A 379 -4.75 -11.70 11.21
N GLN A 380 -5.91 -12.17 10.75
CA GLN A 380 -6.70 -11.46 9.74
C GLN A 380 -7.09 -10.06 10.20
N PHE A 381 -7.41 -9.91 11.48
CA PHE A 381 -7.78 -8.64 12.06
C PHE A 381 -6.61 -7.65 12.11
N THR A 382 -5.43 -8.12 12.50
CA THR A 382 -4.21 -7.28 12.51
C THR A 382 -3.73 -6.95 11.10
N GLU A 383 -3.89 -7.86 10.13
CA GLU A 383 -3.61 -7.60 8.72
C GLU A 383 -4.54 -6.51 8.14
N GLU A 384 -5.82 -6.53 8.46
CA GLU A 384 -6.75 -5.49 8.02
C GLU A 384 -6.49 -4.16 8.73
N THR A 385 -6.13 -4.20 10.00
CA THR A 385 -5.71 -3.00 10.73
C THR A 385 -4.48 -2.36 10.10
N GLU A 386 -3.50 -3.15 9.69
CA GLU A 386 -2.31 -2.66 8.98
C GLU A 386 -2.68 -1.94 7.68
N ARG A 387 -3.57 -2.55 6.87
CA ARG A 387 -4.05 -1.93 5.62
C ARG A 387 -4.80 -0.63 5.88
N SER A 388 -5.66 -0.62 6.90
CA SER A 388 -6.42 0.57 7.30
C SER A 388 -5.50 1.71 7.74
N LEU A 389 -4.46 1.40 8.52
CA LEU A 389 -3.47 2.38 8.93
C LEU A 389 -2.63 2.88 7.76
N HIS A 390 -2.30 2.02 6.81
CA HIS A 390 -1.61 2.41 5.58
C HIS A 390 -2.40 3.47 4.82
N ASP A 391 -3.70 3.27 4.63
CA ASP A 391 -4.56 4.24 3.96
C ASP A 391 -4.60 5.58 4.73
N ALA A 392 -4.76 5.52 6.05
CA ALA A 392 -4.76 6.72 6.90
C ALA A 392 -3.41 7.47 6.85
N ILE A 393 -2.30 6.76 6.86
CA ILE A 393 -0.95 7.34 6.74
C ILE A 393 -0.79 8.03 5.38
N MET A 394 -1.24 7.40 4.30
CA MET A 394 -1.19 7.98 2.96
C MET A 394 -2.01 9.27 2.88
N ILE A 395 -3.21 9.28 3.44
CA ILE A 395 -4.10 10.46 3.47
C ILE A 395 -3.46 11.61 4.24
N VAL A 396 -2.93 11.37 5.43
CA VAL A 396 -2.26 12.41 6.23
C VAL A 396 -1.03 12.95 5.49
N ARG A 397 -0.25 12.08 4.90
CA ARG A 397 0.91 12.45 4.09
C ARG A 397 0.51 13.33 2.90
N ARG A 398 -0.57 12.98 2.19
CA ARG A 398 -1.09 13.78 1.08
C ARG A 398 -1.68 15.11 1.54
N ALA A 399 -2.36 15.16 2.66
CA ALA A 399 -2.85 16.40 3.26
C ALA A 399 -1.72 17.38 3.58
N ILE A 400 -0.60 16.87 4.10
CA ILE A 400 0.59 17.69 4.38
C ILE A 400 1.23 18.21 3.08
N LYS A 401 1.38 17.34 2.07
CA LYS A 401 2.07 17.71 0.81
C LYS A 401 1.28 18.67 -0.07
N ASN A 402 -0.02 18.49 -0.16
CA ASN A 402 -0.86 19.21 -1.14
C ASN A 402 -1.61 20.41 -0.54
N ASP A 403 -1.59 20.57 0.76
CA ASP A 403 -2.12 21.73 1.49
C ASP A 403 -3.57 22.12 1.23
N SER A 404 -4.38 21.22 0.68
CA SER A 404 -5.78 21.51 0.35
C SER A 404 -6.70 20.36 0.71
N ILE A 405 -7.86 20.70 1.25
CA ILE A 405 -8.90 19.76 1.67
C ILE A 405 -10.25 20.13 1.06
N VAL A 406 -11.10 19.13 0.93
CA VAL A 406 -12.49 19.27 0.51
C VAL A 406 -13.38 18.47 1.45
N ALA A 407 -14.69 18.76 1.48
CA ALA A 407 -15.64 17.96 2.21
C ALA A 407 -15.90 16.62 1.51
N GLY A 408 -15.94 15.54 2.27
CA GLY A 408 -16.31 14.21 1.81
C GLY A 408 -17.81 13.92 1.92
N GLY A 409 -18.18 12.64 1.91
CA GLY A 409 -19.57 12.22 2.02
C GLY A 409 -20.42 12.53 0.78
N GLY A 410 -19.81 12.63 -0.39
CA GLY A 410 -20.49 12.96 -1.64
C GLY A 410 -20.74 14.45 -1.87
N ALA A 411 -20.27 15.33 -0.98
CA ALA A 411 -20.47 16.79 -1.12
C ALA A 411 -19.79 17.36 -2.36
N ILE A 412 -18.53 17.00 -2.59
CA ILE A 412 -17.77 17.50 -3.73
C ILE A 412 -18.32 16.95 -5.06
N GLU A 413 -18.75 15.70 -5.10
CA GLU A 413 -19.33 15.06 -6.27
C GLU A 413 -20.65 15.75 -6.65
N MET A 414 -21.49 16.08 -5.68
CA MET A 414 -22.74 16.80 -5.93
C MET A 414 -22.51 18.23 -6.43
N GLU A 415 -21.55 18.93 -5.89
CA GLU A 415 -21.19 20.28 -6.35
C GLU A 415 -20.64 20.27 -7.77
N LEU A 416 -19.78 19.30 -8.09
CA LEU A 416 -19.29 19.12 -9.46
C LEU A 416 -20.40 18.73 -10.43
N SER A 417 -21.33 17.88 -10.01
CA SER A 417 -22.51 17.51 -10.80
C SER A 417 -23.36 18.74 -11.15
N LYS A 418 -23.64 19.58 -10.16
CA LYS A 418 -24.34 20.87 -10.37
C LYS A 418 -23.58 21.75 -11.36
N TYR A 419 -22.30 21.98 -11.10
CA TYR A 419 -21.45 22.84 -11.93
C TYR A 419 -21.41 22.39 -13.39
N LEU A 420 -21.22 21.11 -13.63
CA LEU A 420 -21.18 20.54 -14.98
C LEU A 420 -22.55 20.56 -15.68
N ARG A 421 -23.64 20.38 -14.95
CA ARG A 421 -25.00 20.53 -15.52
C ARG A 421 -25.28 21.97 -15.95
N ASP A 422 -24.89 22.94 -15.14
CA ASP A 422 -25.04 24.35 -15.50
C ASP A 422 -24.17 24.70 -16.70
N TYR A 423 -22.94 24.21 -16.74
CA TYR A 423 -22.05 24.38 -17.90
C TYR A 423 -22.63 23.70 -19.16
N SER A 424 -23.18 22.51 -19.06
CA SER A 424 -23.75 21.77 -20.19
C SER A 424 -24.87 22.54 -20.88
N ARG A 425 -25.66 23.31 -20.14
CA ARG A 425 -26.74 24.14 -20.68
C ARG A 425 -26.23 25.31 -21.52
N THR A 426 -25.00 25.72 -21.36
CA THR A 426 -24.37 26.81 -22.09
C THR A 426 -23.75 26.37 -23.42
N ILE A 427 -23.59 25.07 -23.65
CA ILE A 427 -22.92 24.52 -24.82
C ILE A 427 -23.95 23.96 -25.80
N PRO A 428 -23.83 24.24 -27.11
CA PRO A 428 -24.70 23.66 -28.13
C PRO A 428 -24.25 22.24 -28.53
N GLY A 429 -25.20 21.46 -29.02
CA GLY A 429 -24.93 20.22 -29.73
C GLY A 429 -24.82 18.99 -28.83
N LYS A 430 -24.19 17.95 -29.37
CA LYS A 430 -24.07 16.62 -28.71
C LYS A 430 -23.25 16.64 -27.41
N GLN A 431 -22.32 17.57 -27.30
CA GLN A 431 -21.49 17.72 -26.09
C GLN A 431 -22.33 18.06 -24.85
N GLN A 432 -23.43 18.79 -25.01
CA GLN A 432 -24.36 19.07 -23.92
C GLN A 432 -24.87 17.80 -23.25
N LEU A 433 -25.29 16.81 -24.04
CA LEU A 433 -25.77 15.53 -23.52
C LEU A 433 -24.67 14.71 -22.84
N LEU A 434 -23.48 14.71 -23.42
CA LEU A 434 -22.34 13.95 -22.91
C LEU A 434 -21.81 14.51 -21.60
N ILE A 435 -21.70 15.83 -21.47
CA ILE A 435 -21.31 16.49 -20.22
C ILE A 435 -22.42 16.32 -19.17
N GLY A 436 -23.67 16.35 -19.55
CA GLY A 436 -24.79 16.01 -18.68
C GLY A 436 -24.75 14.57 -18.18
N ALA A 437 -24.34 13.62 -19.02
CA ALA A 437 -24.12 12.23 -18.61
C ALA A 437 -22.97 12.09 -17.62
N TYR A 438 -21.89 12.82 -17.82
CA TYR A 438 -20.77 12.88 -16.86
C TYR A 438 -21.23 13.39 -15.49
N ALA A 439 -21.97 14.49 -15.47
CA ALA A 439 -22.53 15.08 -14.26
C ALA A 439 -23.46 14.10 -13.52
N LYS A 440 -24.29 13.37 -14.26
CA LYS A 440 -25.17 12.34 -13.69
C LYS A 440 -24.39 11.17 -13.09
N ALA A 441 -23.30 10.77 -13.75
CA ALA A 441 -22.44 9.69 -13.27
C ALA A 441 -21.77 10.02 -11.94
N LEU A 442 -21.43 11.27 -11.68
CA LEU A 442 -20.84 11.71 -10.41
C LEU A 442 -21.77 11.48 -9.21
N GLU A 443 -23.07 11.43 -9.41
CA GLU A 443 -24.03 11.19 -8.33
C GLU A 443 -24.03 9.75 -7.81
N ILE A 444 -23.27 8.83 -8.43
CA ILE A 444 -23.17 7.45 -7.96
C ILE A 444 -22.58 7.35 -6.55
N ILE A 445 -21.64 8.23 -6.20
CA ILE A 445 -20.99 8.19 -4.90
C ILE A 445 -21.96 8.47 -3.76
N PRO A 446 -22.69 9.61 -3.72
CA PRO A 446 -23.69 9.82 -2.68
C PRO A 446 -24.83 8.79 -2.73
N ARG A 447 -25.23 8.36 -3.93
CA ARG A 447 -26.24 7.30 -4.08
C ARG A 447 -25.81 6.01 -3.42
N GLN A 448 -24.59 5.55 -3.69
CA GLN A 448 -24.08 4.31 -3.13
C GLN A 448 -23.85 4.41 -1.61
N LEU A 449 -23.45 5.57 -1.11
CA LEU A 449 -23.37 5.81 0.34
C LEU A 449 -24.73 5.62 1.01
N CYS A 450 -25.81 6.14 0.41
CA CYS A 450 -27.15 5.97 0.91
C CYS A 450 -27.65 4.52 0.81
N ASP A 451 -27.39 3.84 -0.31
CA ASP A 451 -27.78 2.44 -0.51
C ASP A 451 -27.10 1.52 0.51
N ASN A 452 -25.80 1.72 0.77
CA ASN A 452 -25.05 0.94 1.76
C ASN A 452 -25.51 1.21 3.20
N ALA A 453 -25.99 2.41 3.46
CA ALA A 453 -26.55 2.78 4.76
C ALA A 453 -28.02 2.33 4.95
N GLY A 454 -28.68 1.87 3.89
CA GLY A 454 -30.09 1.48 3.90
C GLY A 454 -31.08 2.64 3.82
N PHE A 455 -30.64 3.80 3.33
CA PHE A 455 -31.47 5.00 3.19
C PHE A 455 -32.18 5.06 1.83
N ASP A 456 -33.22 5.88 1.74
CA ASP A 456 -33.83 6.22 0.46
C ASP A 456 -32.92 7.17 -0.33
N ALA A 457 -32.08 6.55 -1.17
CA ALA A 457 -31.10 7.27 -1.99
C ALA A 457 -31.74 8.34 -2.89
N THR A 458 -32.92 8.06 -3.46
CA THR A 458 -33.60 8.99 -4.36
C THR A 458 -34.04 10.25 -3.63
N ASN A 459 -34.62 10.11 -2.46
CA ASN A 459 -35.05 11.23 -1.62
C ASN A 459 -33.87 12.10 -1.19
N ILE A 460 -32.79 11.47 -0.69
CA ILE A 460 -31.60 12.18 -0.24
C ILE A 460 -30.90 12.89 -1.41
N LEU A 461 -30.78 12.26 -2.57
CA LEU A 461 -30.22 12.91 -3.76
C LEU A 461 -31.04 14.13 -4.20
N ASN A 462 -32.36 14.08 -4.15
CA ASN A 462 -33.20 15.23 -4.47
C ASN A 462 -33.01 16.37 -3.48
N LYS A 463 -32.90 16.07 -2.18
CA LYS A 463 -32.56 17.08 -1.16
C LYS A 463 -31.18 17.69 -1.40
N LEU A 464 -30.18 16.89 -1.74
CA LEU A 464 -28.84 17.38 -2.08
C LEU A 464 -28.82 18.27 -3.31
N ARG A 465 -29.52 17.89 -4.37
CA ARG A 465 -29.65 18.71 -5.57
C ARG A 465 -30.29 20.07 -5.26
N ALA A 466 -31.37 20.07 -4.49
CA ALA A 466 -32.05 21.30 -4.08
C ALA A 466 -31.13 22.18 -3.22
N LYS A 467 -30.39 21.58 -2.29
CA LYS A 467 -29.50 22.33 -1.40
C LYS A 467 -28.29 22.92 -2.13
N HIS A 468 -27.67 22.17 -3.01
CA HIS A 468 -26.58 22.68 -3.85
C HIS A 468 -27.06 23.79 -4.80
N ALA A 469 -28.29 23.69 -5.33
CA ALA A 469 -28.89 24.77 -6.13
C ALA A 469 -29.08 26.08 -5.35
N GLN A 470 -29.27 25.97 -4.04
CA GLN A 470 -29.39 27.11 -3.11
C GLN A 470 -28.03 27.65 -2.61
N GLY A 471 -26.91 27.13 -3.08
CA GLY A 471 -25.57 27.55 -2.72
C GLY A 471 -24.95 26.79 -1.52
N GLY A 472 -25.51 25.66 -1.11
CA GLY A 472 -24.94 24.79 -0.09
C GLY A 472 -23.74 24.00 -0.61
N LEU A 473 -22.56 24.60 -0.68
CA LEU A 473 -21.35 24.06 -1.31
C LEU A 473 -20.88 22.72 -0.75
N TRP A 474 -20.95 22.54 0.57
CA TRP A 474 -20.38 21.40 1.27
C TRP A 474 -21.41 20.40 1.82
N PHE A 475 -22.64 20.48 1.34
CA PHE A 475 -23.69 19.57 1.78
C PHE A 475 -23.50 18.18 1.17
N GLY A 476 -23.48 17.18 2.01
CA GLY A 476 -23.37 15.77 1.64
C GLY A 476 -24.25 14.88 2.50
N VAL A 477 -24.09 13.58 2.37
CA VAL A 477 -24.88 12.57 3.09
C VAL A 477 -24.49 12.56 4.57
N ASP A 478 -25.50 12.62 5.44
CA ASP A 478 -25.34 12.39 6.87
C ASP A 478 -25.84 10.98 7.23
N ILE A 479 -24.91 10.13 7.63
CA ILE A 479 -25.18 8.73 7.97
C ILE A 479 -25.87 8.59 9.34
N THR A 480 -25.70 9.58 10.20
CA THR A 480 -26.23 9.53 11.57
C THR A 480 -27.70 9.89 11.62
N SER A 481 -28.12 10.93 10.88
CA SER A 481 -29.48 11.46 10.89
C SER A 481 -30.36 10.99 9.73
N GLU A 482 -29.82 10.17 8.80
CA GLU A 482 -30.49 9.74 7.57
C GLU A 482 -30.94 10.92 6.69
N ASP A 483 -30.20 11.99 6.67
CA ASP A 483 -30.50 13.21 5.97
C ASP A 483 -29.24 13.82 5.35
N ILE A 484 -29.27 15.09 5.01
CA ILE A 484 -28.14 15.86 4.49
C ILE A 484 -27.60 16.80 5.57
N THR A 485 -26.30 17.02 5.55
CA THR A 485 -25.64 17.98 6.45
C THR A 485 -24.48 18.67 5.75
N ASP A 486 -24.01 19.77 6.32
CA ASP A 486 -22.76 20.39 5.90
C ASP A 486 -21.58 19.55 6.41
N ASN A 487 -21.00 18.76 5.52
CA ASN A 487 -19.91 17.86 5.87
C ASN A 487 -18.61 18.58 6.18
N PHE A 488 -18.46 19.83 5.79
CA PHE A 488 -17.29 20.60 6.18
C PHE A 488 -17.34 20.96 7.68
N ILE A 489 -18.50 21.35 8.17
CA ILE A 489 -18.75 21.61 9.59
C ILE A 489 -18.72 20.31 10.40
N ALA A 490 -19.25 19.23 9.83
CA ALA A 490 -19.21 17.89 10.43
C ALA A 490 -17.80 17.27 10.46
N CYS A 491 -16.80 17.95 9.93
CA CYS A 491 -15.40 17.51 9.90
C CYS A 491 -15.15 16.24 9.09
N VAL A 492 -15.94 15.98 8.06
CA VAL A 492 -15.69 14.94 7.08
C VAL A 492 -14.79 15.52 6.00
N TRP A 493 -13.47 15.46 6.22
CA TRP A 493 -12.48 16.10 5.37
C TRP A 493 -11.62 15.09 4.63
N GLU A 494 -11.37 15.37 3.38
CA GLU A 494 -10.49 14.59 2.52
C GLU A 494 -9.50 15.52 1.79
N PRO A 495 -8.26 15.10 1.56
CA PRO A 495 -7.35 15.85 0.69
C PRO A 495 -7.95 16.01 -0.71
N SER A 496 -7.85 17.19 -1.29
CA SER A 496 -8.40 17.46 -2.62
C SER A 496 -7.76 16.57 -3.70
N ILE A 497 -6.51 16.17 -3.52
CA ILE A 497 -5.78 15.30 -4.45
C ILE A 497 -6.43 13.93 -4.62
N VAL A 498 -7.08 13.41 -3.59
CA VAL A 498 -7.82 12.13 -3.66
C VAL A 498 -8.90 12.23 -4.71
N LYS A 499 -9.70 13.29 -4.67
CA LYS A 499 -10.80 13.52 -5.61
C LYS A 499 -10.31 13.85 -7.01
N ILE A 500 -9.30 14.69 -7.12
CA ILE A 500 -8.69 15.05 -8.41
C ILE A 500 -8.14 13.80 -9.10
N ASN A 501 -7.36 13.00 -8.39
CA ASN A 501 -6.79 11.78 -8.95
C ASN A 501 -7.87 10.74 -9.29
N ALA A 502 -8.87 10.59 -8.43
CA ALA A 502 -9.99 9.68 -8.66
C ALA A 502 -10.77 10.02 -9.94
N LEU A 503 -11.13 11.29 -10.13
CA LEU A 503 -11.83 11.74 -11.33
C LEU A 503 -10.99 11.58 -12.59
N THR A 504 -9.74 11.98 -12.54
CA THR A 504 -8.82 11.87 -13.67
C THR A 504 -8.61 10.41 -14.06
N ALA A 505 -8.29 9.55 -13.12
CA ALA A 505 -8.06 8.13 -13.36
C ALA A 505 -9.32 7.42 -13.88
N ALA A 506 -10.47 7.67 -13.27
CA ALA A 506 -11.75 7.09 -13.72
C ALA A 506 -12.13 7.52 -15.13
N SER A 507 -11.96 8.79 -15.45
CA SER A 507 -12.22 9.32 -16.80
C SER A 507 -11.26 8.76 -17.84
N GLU A 508 -9.97 8.65 -17.52
CA GLU A 508 -8.97 8.03 -18.40
C GLU A 508 -9.28 6.56 -18.65
N ALA A 509 -9.67 5.81 -17.64
CA ALA A 509 -10.06 4.41 -17.78
C ALA A 509 -11.28 4.26 -18.70
N ALA A 510 -12.31 5.07 -18.50
CA ALA A 510 -13.50 5.06 -19.35
C ALA A 510 -13.16 5.43 -20.81
N CYS A 511 -12.34 6.44 -21.02
CA CYS A 511 -11.90 6.84 -22.35
C CYS A 511 -11.05 5.76 -23.03
N LEU A 512 -10.18 5.10 -22.29
CA LEU A 512 -9.35 4.01 -22.81
C LEU A 512 -10.21 2.82 -23.27
N ILE A 513 -11.17 2.42 -22.47
CA ILE A 513 -12.09 1.31 -22.80
C ILE A 513 -12.95 1.67 -24.01
N LEU A 514 -13.44 2.92 -24.10
CA LEU A 514 -14.23 3.39 -25.25
C LEU A 514 -13.43 3.52 -26.54
N SER A 515 -12.12 3.64 -26.47
CA SER A 515 -11.25 3.73 -27.63
C SER A 515 -10.98 2.39 -28.32
N VAL A 516 -11.36 1.28 -27.68
CA VAL A 516 -11.13 -0.08 -28.20
C VAL A 516 -12.27 -0.47 -29.14
N ASP A 517 -11.96 -0.69 -30.40
CA ASP A 517 -12.90 -1.17 -31.41
C ASP A 517 -12.80 -2.66 -31.70
N GLU A 518 -11.68 -3.27 -31.38
CA GLU A 518 -11.41 -4.70 -31.61
C GLU A 518 -10.61 -5.31 -30.46
N THR A 519 -10.98 -6.52 -30.08
CA THR A 519 -10.22 -7.32 -29.11
C THR A 519 -9.70 -8.59 -29.78
N ILE A 520 -8.38 -8.75 -29.79
CA ILE A 520 -7.70 -9.90 -30.37
C ILE A 520 -7.10 -10.72 -29.23
N LYS A 521 -7.53 -11.98 -29.11
CA LYS A 521 -7.00 -12.94 -28.12
C LYS A 521 -6.12 -13.95 -28.82
N ASN A 522 -4.83 -13.93 -28.52
CA ASN A 522 -3.90 -14.96 -28.99
C ASN A 522 -3.92 -16.18 -28.06
N PRO A 523 -3.98 -17.41 -28.60
CA PRO A 523 -3.81 -18.60 -27.78
C PRO A 523 -2.41 -18.59 -27.14
N ARG A 524 -2.30 -19.06 -25.89
CA ARG A 524 -1.00 -19.23 -25.25
C ARG A 524 -0.16 -20.16 -26.14
N SER A 525 1.08 -19.78 -26.43
CA SER A 525 2.04 -20.68 -27.04
C SER A 525 2.23 -21.85 -26.07
N SER A 526 1.77 -23.04 -26.44
CA SER A 526 2.29 -24.25 -25.83
C SER A 526 3.79 -24.25 -26.14
N MET A 527 4.64 -24.12 -25.13
CA MET A 527 6.02 -24.54 -25.29
C MET A 527 5.92 -26.04 -25.53
N ASP A 528 6.01 -26.46 -26.79
CA ASP A 528 6.28 -27.84 -27.13
C ASP A 528 7.59 -28.16 -26.42
N GLY A 529 7.52 -29.08 -25.46
CA GLY A 529 8.71 -29.72 -24.93
C GLY A 529 9.53 -30.26 -26.08
N PRO A 530 10.85 -30.39 -25.97
CA PRO A 530 11.68 -30.87 -27.04
C PRO A 530 11.11 -32.22 -27.57
N PRO A 531 11.04 -32.41 -28.89
CA PRO A 531 10.48 -33.65 -29.45
C PRO A 531 11.22 -34.83 -28.87
N GLY A 532 10.49 -35.65 -28.13
CA GLY A 532 11.00 -36.86 -27.51
C GLY A 532 11.70 -37.70 -28.56
N GLY A 533 12.99 -37.89 -28.38
CA GLY A 533 13.81 -38.71 -29.28
C GLY A 533 13.17 -40.09 -29.49
N ALA A 534 12.88 -40.40 -30.73
CA ALA A 534 12.42 -41.70 -31.15
C ALA A 534 13.42 -42.76 -30.69
N GLY A 535 13.08 -43.47 -29.65
CA GLY A 535 13.80 -44.66 -29.21
C GLY A 535 13.78 -45.70 -30.28
N ARG A 536 14.87 -45.82 -31.02
CA ARG A 536 15.13 -47.00 -31.87
C ARG A 536 15.31 -48.22 -30.97
N GLY A 537 14.25 -48.98 -30.82
CA GLY A 537 14.33 -50.36 -30.35
C GLY A 537 15.21 -51.20 -31.27
N ARG A 538 16.34 -51.66 -30.79
CA ARG A 538 17.05 -52.81 -31.30
C ARG A 538 16.89 -53.94 -30.30
N GLY A 539 15.93 -54.83 -30.62
CA GLY A 539 15.89 -56.12 -30.03
C GLY A 539 17.07 -56.95 -30.54
N ARG A 540 17.71 -57.65 -29.62
CA ARG A 540 18.38 -58.90 -29.92
C ARG A 540 18.25 -59.82 -28.71
N GLY A 541 17.58 -60.91 -29.01
CA GLY A 541 17.34 -62.01 -28.13
C GLY A 541 18.51 -62.89 -27.85
N ARG A 542 18.33 -63.51 -26.72
CA ARG A 542 18.61 -64.97 -26.45
C ARG A 542 20.04 -65.49 -26.39
N PRO A 543 20.29 -66.67 -25.77
CA PRO A 543 19.61 -67.40 -24.70
C PRO A 543 20.56 -68.12 -23.69
N HIS A 544 19.95 -68.84 -22.74
CA HIS A 544 20.32 -70.07 -22.03
C HIS A 544 21.42 -70.09 -20.94
N ALA A 545 20.94 -70.51 -19.81
CA ALA A 545 21.22 -71.79 -19.08
C ALA A 545 22.45 -71.76 -18.12
N HIS A 546 22.24 -71.84 -16.96
CA HIS A 546 22.28 -72.90 -15.93
C HIS A 546 22.02 -72.28 -14.54
#